data_81f584ef1104675bd8ce48c6813f068e
#
_entry.id   81f584ef1104675bd8ce48c6813f068e
#
_cell.length_a   1.000
_cell.length_b   1.000
_cell.length_c   1.000
_cell.angle_alpha   90.00
_cell.angle_beta   90.00
_cell.angle_gamma   90.00
#
_symmetry.space_group_name_H-M   'P 1'
#
loop_
_entity.id
_entity.type
_entity.pdbx_description
1 polymer ?
#
loop_
_entity_poly.entity_id
_entity_poly.type
_entity_poly.pdbx_seq_one_letter_code
_entity_poly.pdbx_strand_id
1 'polypeptide(L)'
;IVSVKSGYGRNFLIPQGKAVPASSDAKEKVEARRRELAQLDSERLDAAKAKATLLPDRLTVKRLAGEEGKLFGSVTPGDIAELLQAAEISIERAEVSMPDGPLKTLGEHSVMVLLHPEVSASLAVIVEAENQDGVTESDGSLEEASTPSE
;
A
#
# COMPACT_ATOMS: atom_id res chain seq x y z
N ILE A 1 32.28 -0.70 10.76
CA ILE A 1 33.60 -0.17 11.17
C ILE A 1 34.50 -0.28 9.95
N VAL A 2 35.13 0.83 9.55
CA VAL A 2 35.96 0.91 8.34
C VAL A 2 37.32 1.45 8.74
N SER A 3 38.38 0.90 8.15
CA SER A 3 39.75 1.39 8.34
C SER A 3 40.05 2.44 7.25
N VAL A 4 40.44 3.62 7.68
CA VAL A 4 40.78 4.75 6.79
C VAL A 4 42.15 5.33 7.15
N LYS A 5 42.79 6.05 6.21
CA LYS A 5 44.04 6.75 6.52
C LYS A 5 43.84 7.72 7.68
N SER A 6 44.76 7.72 8.64
CA SER A 6 44.65 8.50 9.88
C SER A 6 44.40 9.99 9.65
N GLY A 7 45.06 10.61 8.65
CA GLY A 7 44.86 12.00 8.29
C GLY A 7 43.46 12.28 7.74
N TYR A 8 42.90 11.40 6.92
CA TYR A 8 41.56 11.57 6.34
C TYR A 8 40.49 11.44 7.42
N GLY A 9 40.65 10.46 8.33
CA GLY A 9 39.74 10.33 9.46
C GLY A 9 39.73 11.55 10.38
N ARG A 10 40.91 11.98 10.83
CA ARG A 10 41.06 13.05 11.80
C ARG A 10 40.72 14.45 11.25
N ASN A 11 41.13 14.76 10.00
CA ASN A 11 41.03 16.11 9.45
C ASN A 11 39.75 16.36 8.65
N PHE A 12 39.07 15.30 8.20
CA PHE A 12 37.88 15.41 7.34
C PHE A 12 36.64 14.73 7.94
N LEU A 13 36.72 13.43 8.23
CA LEU A 13 35.53 12.69 8.63
C LEU A 13 35.02 13.06 10.03
N ILE A 14 35.92 13.19 11.00
CA ILE A 14 35.55 13.50 12.39
C ILE A 14 35.06 14.95 12.53
N PRO A 15 35.76 15.98 11.99
CA PRO A 15 35.30 17.36 12.10
C PRO A 15 33.97 17.61 11.40
N GLN A 16 33.67 16.89 10.33
CA GLN A 16 32.40 16.99 9.62
C GLN A 16 31.26 16.13 10.24
N GLY A 17 31.51 15.44 11.35
CA GLY A 17 30.51 14.58 11.98
C GLY A 17 30.13 13.33 11.19
N LYS A 18 30.86 13.01 10.11
CA LYS A 18 30.59 11.86 9.23
C LYS A 18 31.12 10.54 9.80
N ALA A 19 32.02 10.60 10.75
CA ALA A 19 32.56 9.44 11.44
C ALA A 19 32.88 9.75 12.90
N VAL A 20 32.84 8.72 13.72
CA VAL A 20 33.20 8.75 15.13
C VAL A 20 34.39 7.81 15.34
N PRO A 21 35.38 8.17 16.20
CA PRO A 21 36.48 7.26 16.53
C PRO A 21 35.92 5.94 17.07
N ALA A 22 36.52 4.81 16.64
CA ALA A 22 36.10 3.48 17.06
C ALA A 22 36.60 3.15 18.48
N SER A 23 36.19 3.91 19.48
CA SER A 23 36.40 3.60 20.89
C SER A 23 35.44 2.50 21.36
N SER A 24 35.72 1.87 22.51
CA SER A 24 34.82 0.90 23.14
C SER A 24 33.42 1.49 23.35
N ASP A 25 33.36 2.69 23.93
CA ASP A 25 32.11 3.40 24.23
C ASP A 25 31.32 3.75 22.95
N ALA A 26 32.01 4.09 21.86
CA ALA A 26 31.36 4.36 20.58
C ALA A 26 30.79 3.08 19.95
N LYS A 27 31.47 1.96 20.10
CA LYS A 27 30.97 0.65 19.65
C LYS A 27 29.71 0.25 20.41
N GLU A 28 29.73 0.37 21.74
CA GLU A 28 28.57 0.06 22.58
C GLU A 28 27.34 0.92 22.22
N LYS A 29 27.56 2.22 22.01
CA LYS A 29 26.49 3.14 21.57
C LYS A 29 25.91 2.75 20.21
N VAL A 30 26.78 2.37 19.26
CA VAL A 30 26.33 1.92 17.94
C VAL A 30 25.57 0.61 18.02
N GLU A 31 26.03 -0.34 18.85
CA GLU A 31 25.35 -1.59 19.07
C GLU A 31 24.00 -1.42 19.78
N ALA A 32 23.94 -0.56 20.80
CA ALA A 32 22.69 -0.22 21.46
C ALA A 32 21.69 0.40 20.48
N ARG A 33 22.15 1.37 19.68
CA ARG A 33 21.30 2.01 18.66
C ARG A 33 20.84 1.02 17.59
N ARG A 34 21.69 0.09 17.20
CA ARG A 34 21.36 -0.97 16.25
C ARG A 34 20.27 -1.90 16.79
N ARG A 35 20.35 -2.27 18.07
CA ARG A 35 19.33 -3.08 18.73
C ARG A 35 17.99 -2.36 18.82
N GLU A 36 18.00 -1.08 19.20
CA GLU A 36 16.80 -0.25 19.21
C GLU A 36 16.15 -0.16 17.82
N LEU A 37 16.95 0.12 16.79
CA LEU A 37 16.43 0.18 15.42
C LEU A 37 15.90 -1.17 14.93
N ALA A 38 16.58 -2.26 15.26
CA ALA A 38 16.12 -3.60 14.91
C ALA A 38 14.79 -3.97 15.60
N GLN A 39 14.60 -3.53 16.85
CA GLN A 39 13.33 -3.72 17.55
C GLN A 39 12.20 -2.90 16.89
N LEU A 40 12.46 -1.62 16.62
CA LEU A 40 11.49 -0.76 15.93
C LEU A 40 11.14 -1.29 14.53
N ASP A 41 12.11 -1.85 13.84
CA ASP A 41 11.91 -2.42 12.50
C ASP A 41 11.08 -3.71 12.56
N SER A 42 11.33 -4.57 13.56
CA SER A 42 10.50 -5.75 13.81
C SER A 42 9.06 -5.41 14.16
N GLU A 43 8.84 -4.39 15.01
CA GLU A 43 7.50 -3.91 15.36
C GLU A 43 6.75 -3.35 14.14
N ARG A 44 7.45 -2.59 13.29
CA ARG A 44 6.89 -2.08 12.03
C ARG A 44 6.54 -3.19 11.06
N LEU A 45 7.40 -4.19 10.95
CA LEU A 45 7.19 -5.36 10.11
C LEU A 45 5.98 -6.18 10.57
N ASP A 46 5.83 -6.37 11.87
CA ASP A 46 4.67 -7.07 12.43
C ASP A 46 3.37 -6.28 12.25
N ALA A 47 3.42 -4.96 12.43
CA ALA A 47 2.30 -4.07 12.13
C ALA A 47 1.93 -4.09 10.63
N ALA A 48 2.92 -4.11 9.75
CA ALA A 48 2.70 -4.21 8.30
C ALA A 48 2.08 -5.55 7.90
N LYS A 49 2.52 -6.66 8.51
CA LYS A 49 1.91 -7.98 8.31
C LYS A 49 0.46 -8.03 8.79
N ALA A 50 0.17 -7.44 9.94
CA ALA A 50 -1.19 -7.34 10.45
C ALA A 50 -2.09 -6.54 9.50
N LYS A 51 -1.62 -5.39 8.99
CA LYS A 51 -2.34 -4.61 7.97
C LYS A 51 -2.54 -5.41 6.69
N ALA A 52 -1.53 -6.14 6.20
CA ALA A 52 -1.65 -6.98 5.02
C ALA A 52 -2.73 -8.06 5.15
N THR A 53 -2.91 -8.62 6.35
CA THR A 53 -3.96 -9.62 6.61
C THR A 53 -5.37 -9.02 6.63
N LEU A 54 -5.48 -7.73 6.95
CA LEU A 54 -6.76 -7.00 6.97
C LEU A 54 -7.14 -6.44 5.59
N LEU A 55 -6.21 -6.43 4.63
CA LEU A 55 -6.50 -5.95 3.29
C LEU A 55 -7.54 -6.87 2.61
N PRO A 56 -8.59 -6.29 2.00
CA PRO A 56 -9.49 -7.06 1.16
C PRO A 56 -8.78 -7.47 -0.13
N ASP A 57 -9.09 -8.64 -0.65
CA ASP A 57 -8.58 -9.10 -1.94
C ASP A 57 -9.12 -8.27 -3.11
N ARG A 58 -10.32 -7.68 -2.94
CA ARG A 58 -11.01 -6.89 -3.96
C ARG A 58 -11.56 -5.60 -3.39
N LEU A 59 -11.40 -4.52 -4.13
CA LEU A 59 -11.95 -3.20 -3.82
C LEU A 59 -12.77 -2.70 -5.02
N THR A 60 -14.04 -2.40 -4.81
CA THR A 60 -14.89 -1.84 -5.85
C THR A 60 -14.91 -0.31 -5.76
N VAL A 61 -14.61 0.34 -6.87
CA VAL A 61 -14.58 1.80 -7.00
C VAL A 61 -15.61 2.22 -8.04
N LYS A 62 -16.59 3.04 -7.65
CA LYS A 62 -17.59 3.57 -8.57
C LYS A 62 -17.13 4.94 -9.08
N ARG A 63 -17.11 5.13 -10.39
CA ARG A 63 -16.74 6.39 -11.06
C ARG A 63 -17.54 6.56 -12.33
N LEU A 64 -17.79 7.83 -12.69
CA LEU A 64 -18.47 8.17 -13.95
C LEU A 64 -17.62 7.72 -15.15
N ALA A 65 -18.22 6.99 -16.05
CA ALA A 65 -17.59 6.50 -17.27
C ALA A 65 -18.39 6.88 -18.52
N GLY A 66 -17.68 7.05 -19.63
CA GLY A 66 -18.29 7.27 -20.94
C GLY A 66 -18.63 5.95 -21.64
N GLU A 67 -19.30 6.06 -22.77
CA GLU A 67 -19.78 4.91 -23.58
C GLU A 67 -18.65 3.98 -24.06
N GLU A 68 -17.42 4.46 -24.16
CA GLU A 68 -16.25 3.66 -24.56
C GLU A 68 -15.55 2.96 -23.37
N GLY A 69 -16.13 2.96 -22.18
CA GLY A 69 -15.52 2.38 -20.99
C GLY A 69 -14.32 3.17 -20.43
N LYS A 70 -14.17 4.42 -20.87
CA LYS A 70 -13.18 5.37 -20.33
C LYS A 70 -13.80 6.18 -19.20
N LEU A 71 -13.08 6.36 -18.12
CA LEU A 71 -13.52 7.21 -17.00
C LEU A 71 -13.46 8.69 -17.40
N PHE A 72 -14.43 9.49 -16.96
CA PHE A 72 -14.38 10.96 -17.06
C PHE A 72 -13.31 11.58 -16.15
N GLY A 73 -12.63 10.78 -15.35
CA GLY A 73 -11.52 11.15 -14.51
C GLY A 73 -10.48 10.03 -14.45
N SER A 74 -9.76 9.96 -13.34
CA SER A 74 -8.83 8.88 -13.08
C SER A 74 -8.95 8.44 -11.62
N VAL A 75 -8.77 7.15 -11.37
CA VAL A 75 -8.61 6.64 -10.01
C VAL A 75 -7.14 6.77 -9.64
N THR A 76 -6.88 7.55 -8.60
CA THR A 76 -5.52 7.83 -8.10
C THR A 76 -5.19 6.95 -6.89
N PRO A 77 -3.89 6.82 -6.53
CA PRO A 77 -3.50 6.16 -5.28
C PRO A 77 -4.16 6.77 -4.03
N GLY A 78 -4.48 8.09 -4.08
CA GLY A 78 -5.18 8.77 -3.00
C GLY A 78 -6.62 8.27 -2.82
N ASP A 79 -7.36 8.11 -3.93
CA ASP A 79 -8.74 7.60 -3.90
C ASP A 79 -8.81 6.19 -3.30
N ILE A 80 -7.83 5.33 -3.63
CA ILE A 80 -7.73 3.97 -3.07
C ILE A 80 -7.42 4.03 -1.57
N ALA A 81 -6.48 4.89 -1.16
CA ALA A 81 -6.15 5.06 0.25
C ALA A 81 -7.36 5.55 1.07
N GLU A 82 -8.15 6.50 0.54
CA GLU A 82 -9.38 7.00 1.17
C GLU A 82 -10.43 5.89 1.33
N LEU A 83 -10.63 5.07 0.30
CA LEU A 83 -11.57 3.95 0.36
C LEU A 83 -11.12 2.87 1.36
N LEU A 84 -9.82 2.60 1.45
CA LEU A 84 -9.28 1.67 2.44
C LEU A 84 -9.39 2.23 3.86
N GLN A 85 -9.20 3.55 4.03
CA GLN A 85 -9.45 4.21 5.32
C GLN A 85 -10.93 4.14 5.73
N ALA A 86 -11.85 4.28 4.78
CA ALA A 86 -13.28 4.10 5.04
C ALA A 86 -13.64 2.67 5.47
N ALA A 87 -12.82 1.69 5.05
CA ALA A 87 -12.88 0.29 5.52
C ALA A 87 -12.09 0.03 6.81
N GLU A 88 -11.74 1.08 7.57
CA GLU A 88 -10.96 1.05 8.81
C GLU A 88 -9.50 0.55 8.67
N ILE A 89 -8.99 0.49 7.44
CA ILE A 89 -7.61 0.09 7.16
C ILE A 89 -6.78 1.35 6.92
N SER A 90 -5.94 1.70 7.89
CA SER A 90 -5.06 2.88 7.80
C SER A 90 -3.91 2.62 6.84
N ILE A 91 -4.06 3.09 5.60
CA ILE A 91 -3.05 3.02 4.53
C ILE A 91 -2.79 4.44 4.02
N GLU A 92 -1.51 4.76 3.84
CA GLU A 92 -1.11 6.03 3.28
C GLU A 92 -1.05 5.97 1.74
N ARG A 93 -1.28 7.12 1.10
CA ARG A 93 -1.13 7.25 -0.36
C ARG A 93 0.24 6.78 -0.86
N ALA A 94 1.29 6.96 -0.06
CA ALA A 94 2.65 6.58 -0.40
C ALA A 94 2.85 5.04 -0.44
N GLU A 95 2.01 4.30 0.29
CA GLU A 95 2.03 2.85 0.35
C GLU A 95 1.32 2.20 -0.86
N VAL A 96 0.49 2.96 -1.59
CA VAL A 96 -0.22 2.49 -2.79
C VAL A 96 0.61 2.74 -4.03
N SER A 97 1.09 1.68 -4.66
CA SER A 97 1.89 1.72 -5.89
C SER A 97 1.07 1.24 -7.08
N MET A 98 0.99 2.09 -8.10
CA MET A 98 0.34 1.80 -9.38
C MET A 98 1.40 1.82 -10.48
N PRO A 99 1.92 0.67 -10.92
CA PRO A 99 2.96 0.62 -11.96
C PRO A 99 2.46 1.17 -13.30
N ASP A 100 1.20 0.97 -13.62
CA ASP A 100 0.56 1.43 -14.85
C ASP A 100 0.04 2.88 -14.77
N GLY A 101 0.26 3.55 -13.64
CA GLY A 101 -0.23 4.90 -13.38
C GLY A 101 -1.71 4.96 -12.97
N PRO A 102 -2.33 6.16 -12.96
CA PRO A 102 -3.74 6.31 -12.57
C PRO A 102 -4.68 5.56 -13.50
N LEU A 103 -5.68 4.85 -12.93
CA LEU A 103 -6.62 4.05 -13.71
C LEU A 103 -7.61 4.96 -14.44
N LYS A 104 -7.78 4.73 -15.74
CA LYS A 104 -8.64 5.54 -16.62
C LYS A 104 -9.71 4.72 -17.35
N THR A 105 -9.72 3.43 -17.15
CA THR A 105 -10.64 2.49 -17.80
C THR A 105 -11.43 1.70 -16.78
N LEU A 106 -12.64 1.29 -17.18
CA LEU A 106 -13.45 0.36 -16.40
C LEU A 106 -12.82 -1.04 -16.42
N GLY A 107 -13.11 -1.83 -15.41
CA GLY A 107 -12.68 -3.22 -15.29
C GLY A 107 -11.81 -3.48 -14.07
N GLU A 108 -11.18 -4.64 -14.09
CA GLU A 108 -10.32 -5.12 -13.01
C GLU A 108 -8.86 -4.71 -13.27
N HIS A 109 -8.30 -4.05 -12.27
CA HIS A 109 -6.91 -3.59 -12.27
C HIS A 109 -6.19 -4.10 -11.04
N SER A 110 -4.93 -4.52 -11.19
CA SER A 110 -4.10 -4.94 -10.07
C SER A 110 -3.26 -3.78 -9.56
N VAL A 111 -3.37 -3.51 -8.27
CA VAL A 111 -2.63 -2.46 -7.57
C VAL A 111 -1.78 -3.10 -6.49
N MET A 112 -0.54 -2.65 -6.35
CA MET A 112 0.35 -3.11 -5.29
C MET A 112 0.31 -2.15 -4.11
N VAL A 113 0.16 -2.69 -2.91
CA VAL A 113 0.27 -1.95 -1.64
C VAL A 113 1.56 -2.34 -0.96
N LEU A 114 2.47 -1.38 -0.81
CA LEU A 114 3.79 -1.55 -0.19
C LEU A 114 3.72 -1.07 1.26
N LEU A 115 3.43 -1.97 2.16
CA LEU A 115 3.30 -1.67 3.60
C LEU A 115 4.66 -1.63 4.32
N HIS A 116 5.62 -2.37 3.81
CA HIS A 116 7.00 -2.43 4.32
C HIS A 116 7.94 -2.83 3.17
N PRO A 117 9.26 -2.53 3.22
CA PRO A 117 10.21 -3.02 2.21
C PRO A 117 10.19 -4.54 1.98
N GLU A 118 9.79 -5.30 3.00
CA GLU A 118 9.68 -6.77 2.95
C GLU A 118 8.23 -7.28 2.81
N VAL A 119 7.23 -6.39 2.91
CA VAL A 119 5.80 -6.77 2.88
C VAL A 119 5.07 -5.97 1.81
N SER A 120 4.69 -6.66 0.75
CA SER A 120 3.84 -6.14 -0.32
C SER A 120 2.58 -7.00 -0.44
N ALA A 121 1.45 -6.37 -0.66
CA ALA A 121 0.19 -7.03 -0.94
C ALA A 121 -0.36 -6.58 -2.30
N SER A 122 -0.98 -7.50 -3.03
CA SER A 122 -1.69 -7.17 -4.27
C SER A 122 -3.17 -7.01 -3.99
N LEU A 123 -3.77 -5.94 -4.49
CA LEU A 123 -5.18 -5.60 -4.36
C LEU A 123 -5.81 -5.54 -5.75
N ALA A 124 -6.88 -6.30 -5.99
CA ALA A 124 -7.67 -6.19 -7.20
C ALA A 124 -8.67 -5.03 -7.04
N VAL A 125 -8.52 -3.99 -7.85
CA VAL A 125 -9.41 -2.83 -7.89
C VAL A 125 -10.36 -2.99 -9.06
N ILE A 126 -11.66 -3.14 -8.78
CA ILE A 126 -12.70 -3.23 -9.79
C ILE A 126 -13.31 -1.84 -9.95
N VAL A 127 -13.14 -1.25 -11.12
CA VAL A 127 -13.72 0.05 -11.44
C VAL A 127 -15.02 -0.15 -12.18
N GLU A 128 -16.13 0.25 -11.54
CA GLU A 128 -17.47 0.17 -12.09
C GLU A 128 -17.96 1.54 -12.56
N ALA A 129 -18.80 1.54 -13.61
CA ALA A 129 -19.44 2.75 -14.06
C ALA A 129 -20.53 3.18 -13.05
N GLU A 130 -20.45 4.40 -12.56
CA GLU A 130 -21.53 5.05 -11.83
C GLU A 130 -22.53 5.64 -12.84
N ASN A 131 -23.63 4.93 -13.07
CA ASN A 131 -24.73 5.45 -13.86
C ASN A 131 -25.49 6.48 -13.02
N GLN A 132 -25.80 7.64 -13.58
CA GLN A 132 -26.58 8.70 -12.91
C GLN A 132 -28.05 8.32 -12.68
N ASP A 133 -28.49 7.19 -13.15
CA ASP A 133 -29.84 6.69 -12.94
C ASP A 133 -29.85 5.71 -11.75
N GLY A 134 -30.28 6.26 -10.60
CA GLY A 134 -30.54 5.48 -9.39
C GLY A 134 -31.71 4.52 -9.58
N VAL A 135 -31.47 3.35 -10.16
CA VAL A 135 -32.38 2.22 -10.10
C VAL A 135 -31.61 1.01 -9.61
N THR A 136 -31.85 0.69 -8.37
CA THR A 136 -31.53 -0.62 -7.80
C THR A 136 -32.34 -1.68 -8.53
N GLU A 137 -31.78 -2.31 -9.53
CA GLU A 137 -32.31 -3.61 -9.99
C GLU A 137 -31.72 -4.72 -9.11
N SER A 138 -32.43 -4.97 -8.05
CA SER A 138 -32.40 -6.28 -7.40
C SER A 138 -33.30 -7.19 -8.21
N ASP A 139 -32.76 -7.77 -9.26
CA ASP A 139 -33.50 -8.84 -9.94
C ASP A 139 -33.19 -10.19 -9.27
N GLY A 140 -34.03 -10.48 -8.31
CA GLY A 140 -34.20 -11.81 -7.79
C GLY A 140 -35.20 -12.57 -8.65
N SER A 141 -34.79 -13.10 -9.77
CA SER A 141 -35.64 -14.07 -10.50
C SER A 141 -35.59 -15.43 -9.83
N LEU A 142 -36.52 -15.63 -8.91
CA LEU A 142 -36.99 -16.95 -8.57
C LEU A 142 -37.93 -17.41 -9.68
N GLU A 143 -37.42 -18.17 -10.58
CA GLU A 143 -38.25 -18.88 -11.53
C GLU A 143 -38.61 -20.24 -10.97
N GLU A 144 -39.82 -20.26 -10.42
CA GLU A 144 -40.51 -21.44 -9.93
C GLU A 144 -41.04 -22.24 -11.11
N ALA A 145 -40.45 -23.39 -11.37
CA ALA A 145 -40.99 -24.35 -12.32
C ALA A 145 -42.14 -25.10 -11.65
N SER A 146 -43.35 -24.70 -11.97
CA SER A 146 -44.54 -25.53 -11.71
C SER A 146 -44.83 -26.36 -12.94
N THR A 147 -44.65 -27.65 -12.80
CA THR A 147 -45.27 -28.67 -13.67
C THR A 147 -46.75 -28.82 -13.29
N PRO A 148 -47.66 -28.94 -14.24
CA PRO A 148 -48.91 -29.67 -14.03
C PRO A 148 -48.90 -31.01 -14.76
N SER A 149 -49.22 -32.06 -14.02
CA SER A 149 -49.64 -33.33 -14.56
C SER A 149 -51.07 -33.23 -15.15
N GLU A 150 -51.25 -33.77 -16.28
CA GLU A 150 -52.30 -34.76 -16.60
C GLU A 150 -52.15 -35.28 -18.01
#